data_70fc75b12ce4894410ecefdc7272fd18
#
_entry.id   70fc75b12ce4894410ecefdc7272fd18
#
_cell.length_a   1.000
_cell.length_b   1.000
_cell.length_c   1.000
_cell.angle_alpha   90.00
_cell.angle_beta   90.00
_cell.angle_gamma   90.00
#
_symmetry.space_group_name_H-M   'P 1'
#
loop_
_entity.id
_entity.type
_entity.pdbx_description
1 polymer ?
#
loop_
_entity_poly.entity_id
_entity_poly.type
_entity_poly.pdbx_seq_one_letter_code
_entity_poly.pdbx_strand_id
1 'polypeptide(L)'
;MNNKASITALMSSFGRAFHAENEDHPVFADHLAKELMTADEYAAVQGYVLGGAQFFEPEIDPAKQEPKELLRRLVNVHIAPSPLCRAAYTEKALKAAVLTGTKQYVILGSGLDTFAFRKPEFLSKYWVFEVDHPLTQADKLERITRAGWTIPDNLSFVPVDFTKDSLTERLIAAGFDPSVKSFFSWLGVTYY
;
A
#
# COMPACT_ATOMS: atom_id res chain seq x y z
N MET A 1 -12.78 -19.47 4.26
CA MET A 1 -12.52 -18.03 4.51
C MET A 1 -11.99 -17.45 3.20
N ASN A 2 -12.60 -16.39 2.68
CA ASN A 2 -12.20 -15.84 1.38
C ASN A 2 -10.77 -15.28 1.45
N ASN A 3 -9.91 -15.79 0.56
CA ASN A 3 -8.54 -15.34 0.32
C ASN A 3 -8.52 -13.94 -0.38
N LYS A 4 -9.12 -12.93 0.22
CA LYS A 4 -9.20 -11.58 -0.38
C LYS A 4 -8.42 -10.59 0.48
N ALA A 5 -7.79 -9.62 -0.20
CA ALA A 5 -7.15 -8.47 0.46
C ALA A 5 -8.10 -7.87 1.50
N SER A 6 -7.54 -7.40 2.61
CA SER A 6 -8.36 -6.69 3.60
C SER A 6 -9.00 -5.46 2.94
N ILE A 7 -10.23 -5.14 3.33
CA ILE A 7 -10.96 -3.98 2.79
C ILE A 7 -10.15 -2.69 2.98
N THR A 8 -9.38 -2.59 4.04
CA THR A 8 -8.50 -1.44 4.32
C THR A 8 -7.30 -1.38 3.38
N ALA A 9 -6.74 -2.52 2.95
CA ALA A 9 -5.70 -2.57 1.93
C ALA A 9 -6.25 -2.08 0.58
N LEU A 10 -7.47 -2.52 0.20
CA LEU A 10 -8.16 -2.06 -1.00
C LEU A 10 -8.48 -0.57 -0.95
N MET A 11 -9.01 -0.06 0.17
CA MET A 11 -9.30 1.37 0.35
C MET A 11 -8.03 2.23 0.25
N SER A 12 -6.94 1.78 0.87
CA SER A 12 -5.64 2.47 0.80
C SER A 12 -5.09 2.47 -0.62
N SER A 13 -5.17 1.34 -1.35
CA SER A 13 -4.74 1.23 -2.74
C SER A 13 -5.58 2.11 -3.65
N PHE A 14 -6.91 2.07 -3.48
CA PHE A 14 -7.84 2.92 -4.21
C PHE A 14 -7.54 4.42 -4.01
N GLY A 15 -7.33 4.87 -2.77
CA GLY A 15 -7.01 6.27 -2.49
C GLY A 15 -5.73 6.74 -3.20
N ARG A 16 -4.68 5.90 -3.22
CA ARG A 16 -3.42 6.21 -3.92
C ARG A 16 -3.61 6.23 -5.45
N ALA A 17 -4.31 5.22 -5.99
CA ALA A 17 -4.60 5.12 -7.41
C ALA A 17 -5.46 6.28 -7.91
N PHE A 18 -6.57 6.55 -7.21
CA PHE A 18 -7.50 7.62 -7.58
C PHE A 18 -6.82 8.98 -7.59
N HIS A 19 -6.04 9.29 -6.55
CA HIS A 19 -5.28 10.54 -6.47
C HIS A 19 -4.26 10.67 -7.60
N ALA A 20 -3.51 9.61 -7.89
CA ALA A 20 -2.53 9.62 -8.98
C ALA A 20 -3.15 9.83 -10.37
N GLU A 21 -4.41 9.38 -10.57
CA GLU A 21 -5.11 9.50 -11.85
C GLU A 21 -5.91 10.80 -12.02
N ASN A 22 -6.35 11.42 -10.93
CA ASN A 22 -7.30 12.53 -11.00
C ASN A 22 -6.72 13.88 -10.55
N GLU A 23 -5.44 13.93 -10.15
CA GLU A 23 -4.77 15.17 -9.78
C GLU A 23 -3.63 15.50 -10.74
N ASP A 24 -3.62 16.75 -11.26
CA ASP A 24 -2.58 17.23 -12.18
C ASP A 24 -1.19 17.27 -11.51
N HIS A 25 -1.15 17.51 -10.20
CA HIS A 25 0.06 17.57 -9.40
C HIS A 25 -0.08 16.68 -8.15
N PRO A 26 -0.04 15.35 -8.31
CA PRO A 26 -0.27 14.45 -7.19
C PRO A 26 0.84 14.57 -6.14
N VAL A 27 0.45 14.66 -4.86
CA VAL A 27 1.37 14.65 -3.71
C VAL A 27 2.19 13.35 -3.67
N PHE A 28 1.58 12.27 -4.14
CA PHE A 28 2.20 10.95 -4.22
C PHE A 28 1.63 10.20 -5.42
N ALA A 29 2.43 10.04 -6.47
CA ALA A 29 2.02 9.44 -7.73
C ALA A 29 2.22 7.91 -7.69
N ASP A 30 1.20 7.17 -7.27
CA ASP A 30 1.20 5.70 -7.27
C ASP A 30 0.24 5.15 -8.33
N HIS A 31 0.64 5.26 -9.59
CA HIS A 31 -0.16 4.74 -10.70
C HIS A 31 -0.27 3.20 -10.68
N LEU A 32 0.70 2.50 -10.10
CA LEU A 32 0.70 1.04 -10.02
C LEU A 32 -0.34 0.49 -9.03
N ALA A 33 -0.79 1.30 -8.06
CA ALA A 33 -1.79 0.86 -7.10
C ALA A 33 -3.09 0.39 -7.76
N LYS A 34 -3.47 0.97 -8.90
CA LYS A 34 -4.65 0.55 -9.66
C LYS A 34 -4.48 -0.82 -10.30
N GLU A 35 -3.29 -1.15 -10.79
CA GLU A 35 -3.02 -2.41 -11.48
C GLU A 35 -3.13 -3.62 -10.54
N LEU A 36 -2.94 -3.42 -9.24
CA LEU A 36 -3.17 -4.45 -8.22
C LEU A 36 -4.66 -4.66 -7.90
N MET A 37 -5.56 -3.79 -8.36
CA MET A 37 -7.00 -3.94 -8.18
C MET A 37 -7.65 -4.51 -9.44
N THR A 38 -8.75 -5.26 -9.28
CA THR A 38 -9.62 -5.58 -10.41
C THR A 38 -10.52 -4.38 -10.71
N ALA A 39 -11.08 -4.32 -11.93
CA ALA A 39 -12.05 -3.30 -12.29
C ALA A 39 -13.28 -3.32 -11.37
N ASP A 40 -13.74 -4.53 -11.00
CA ASP A 40 -14.88 -4.71 -10.10
C ASP A 40 -14.58 -4.23 -8.68
N GLU A 41 -13.37 -4.51 -8.16
CA GLU A 41 -12.94 -4.00 -6.85
C GLU A 41 -12.84 -2.48 -6.85
N TYR A 42 -12.28 -1.89 -7.91
CA TYR A 42 -12.17 -0.44 -8.03
C TYR A 42 -13.56 0.21 -8.08
N ALA A 43 -14.47 -0.31 -8.90
CA ALA A 43 -15.84 0.17 -8.99
C ALA A 43 -16.62 -0.04 -7.67
N ALA A 44 -16.43 -1.17 -7.00
CA ALA A 44 -17.06 -1.44 -5.72
C ALA A 44 -16.62 -0.45 -4.64
N VAL A 45 -15.32 -0.10 -4.58
CA VAL A 45 -14.82 0.91 -3.64
C VAL A 45 -15.38 2.29 -3.96
N GLN A 46 -15.46 2.67 -5.26
CA GLN A 46 -16.13 3.91 -5.67
C GLN A 46 -17.59 3.96 -5.19
N GLY A 47 -18.32 2.89 -5.42
CA GLY A 47 -19.71 2.77 -4.97
C GLY A 47 -19.86 2.85 -3.45
N TYR A 48 -18.95 2.23 -2.71
CA TYR A 48 -18.92 2.29 -1.25
C TYR A 48 -18.67 3.73 -0.75
N VAL A 49 -17.70 4.44 -1.33
CA VAL A 49 -17.39 5.83 -0.97
C VAL A 49 -18.58 6.75 -1.25
N LEU A 50 -19.20 6.64 -2.44
CA LEU A 50 -20.38 7.44 -2.80
C LEU A 50 -21.58 7.10 -1.92
N GLY A 51 -21.84 5.81 -1.66
CA GLY A 51 -22.92 5.37 -0.79
C GLY A 51 -22.74 5.80 0.66
N GLY A 52 -21.49 6.02 1.10
CA GLY A 52 -21.15 6.55 2.41
C GLY A 52 -21.10 8.09 2.51
N ALA A 53 -21.50 8.83 1.47
CA ALA A 53 -21.34 10.29 1.42
C ALA A 53 -21.89 11.00 2.65
N GLN A 54 -23.11 10.67 3.11
CA GLN A 54 -23.71 11.26 4.30
C GLN A 54 -23.07 10.82 5.62
N PHE A 55 -22.36 9.70 5.63
CA PHE A 55 -21.54 9.30 6.78
C PHE A 55 -20.29 10.19 6.91
N PHE A 56 -19.65 10.50 5.78
CA PHE A 56 -18.47 11.36 5.74
C PHE A 56 -18.83 12.84 5.93
N GLU A 57 -19.92 13.27 5.30
CA GLU A 57 -20.39 14.66 5.31
C GLU A 57 -21.92 14.70 5.53
N PRO A 58 -22.40 14.72 6.79
CA PRO A 58 -23.82 14.61 7.11
C PRO A 58 -24.71 15.69 6.47
N GLU A 59 -24.16 16.88 6.22
CA GLU A 59 -24.88 18.02 5.64
C GLU A 59 -25.01 17.95 4.11
N ILE A 60 -24.35 16.98 3.47
CA ILE A 60 -24.40 16.89 2.00
C ILE A 60 -25.68 16.20 1.54
N ASP A 61 -26.30 16.74 0.49
CA ASP A 61 -27.36 16.07 -0.26
C ASP A 61 -26.73 15.44 -1.52
N PRO A 62 -26.46 14.13 -1.53
CA PRO A 62 -25.80 13.48 -2.67
C PRO A 62 -26.60 13.59 -3.98
N ALA A 63 -27.95 13.69 -3.91
CA ALA A 63 -28.82 13.81 -5.08
C ALA A 63 -28.65 15.14 -5.82
N LYS A 64 -28.11 16.16 -5.15
CA LYS A 64 -27.83 17.48 -5.73
C LYS A 64 -26.39 17.66 -6.22
N GLN A 65 -25.56 16.61 -6.08
CA GLN A 65 -24.15 16.67 -6.47
C GLN A 65 -23.94 15.94 -7.80
N GLU A 66 -22.98 16.42 -8.57
CA GLU A 66 -22.46 15.66 -9.70
C GLU A 66 -21.62 14.49 -9.15
N PRO A 67 -21.91 13.21 -9.52
CA PRO A 67 -21.30 12.05 -8.86
C PRO A 67 -19.77 12.02 -8.93
N LYS A 68 -19.17 12.48 -10.04
CA LYS A 68 -17.72 12.51 -10.21
C LYS A 68 -17.06 13.53 -9.28
N GLU A 69 -17.63 14.70 -9.15
CA GLU A 69 -17.12 15.77 -8.27
C GLU A 69 -17.31 15.39 -6.80
N LEU A 70 -18.44 14.78 -6.46
CA LEU A 70 -18.68 14.26 -5.13
C LEU A 70 -17.65 13.19 -4.76
N LEU A 71 -17.42 12.21 -5.64
CA LEU A 71 -16.42 11.18 -5.42
C LEU A 71 -15.03 11.78 -5.24
N ARG A 72 -14.61 12.70 -6.11
CA ARG A 72 -13.31 13.38 -6.01
C ARG A 72 -13.14 14.09 -4.67
N ARG A 73 -14.16 14.80 -4.22
CA ARG A 73 -14.18 15.48 -2.93
C ARG A 73 -14.04 14.49 -1.78
N LEU A 74 -14.90 13.45 -1.73
CA LEU A 74 -14.89 12.46 -0.66
C LEU A 74 -13.55 11.71 -0.59
N VAL A 75 -13.00 11.32 -1.72
CA VAL A 75 -11.70 10.65 -1.76
C VAL A 75 -10.59 11.56 -1.28
N ASN A 76 -10.51 12.79 -1.75
CA ASN A 76 -9.42 13.71 -1.41
C ASN A 76 -9.50 14.24 0.02
N VAL A 77 -10.67 14.24 0.65
CA VAL A 77 -10.83 14.72 2.02
C VAL A 77 -10.76 13.59 3.03
N HIS A 78 -11.38 12.44 2.75
CA HIS A 78 -11.60 11.40 3.77
C HIS A 78 -10.81 10.11 3.54
N ILE A 79 -10.45 9.76 2.30
CA ILE A 79 -9.83 8.47 1.97
C ILE A 79 -8.33 8.60 1.70
N ALA A 80 -7.96 9.47 0.77
CA ALA A 80 -6.59 9.56 0.25
C ALA A 80 -5.57 10.22 1.19
N PRO A 81 -5.89 11.22 2.03
CA PRO A 81 -4.87 11.95 2.78
C PRO A 81 -3.98 11.06 3.64
N SER A 82 -4.57 10.14 4.41
CA SER A 82 -3.80 9.26 5.30
C SER A 82 -2.83 8.33 4.52
N PRO A 83 -3.26 7.53 3.54
CA PRO A 83 -2.34 6.68 2.80
C PRO A 83 -1.30 7.46 1.99
N LEU A 84 -1.66 8.63 1.42
CA LEU A 84 -0.72 9.44 0.65
C LEU A 84 0.35 10.06 1.55
N CYS A 85 -0.05 10.72 2.64
CA CYS A 85 0.88 11.41 3.53
C CYS A 85 1.86 10.43 4.18
N ARG A 86 1.38 9.27 4.68
CA ARG A 86 2.26 8.28 5.30
C ARG A 86 3.23 7.66 4.29
N ALA A 87 2.78 7.36 3.06
CA ALA A 87 3.66 6.83 2.01
C ALA A 87 4.73 7.85 1.59
N ALA A 88 4.34 9.09 1.30
CA ALA A 88 5.26 10.18 0.93
C ALA A 88 6.29 10.46 2.04
N TYR A 89 5.83 10.52 3.30
CA TYR A 89 6.71 10.70 4.46
C TYR A 89 7.72 9.55 4.60
N THR A 90 7.23 8.31 4.48
CA THR A 90 8.08 7.12 4.61
C THR A 90 9.16 7.07 3.54
N GLU A 91 8.83 7.35 2.28
CA GLU A 91 9.82 7.37 1.21
C GLU A 91 10.84 8.52 1.39
N LYS A 92 10.40 9.66 1.91
CA LYS A 92 11.32 10.76 2.28
C LYS A 92 12.26 10.34 3.41
N ALA A 93 11.74 9.70 4.46
CA ALA A 93 12.54 9.22 5.59
C ALA A 93 13.51 8.11 5.17
N LEU A 94 13.07 7.17 4.31
CA LEU A 94 13.91 6.13 3.73
C LEU A 94 15.07 6.73 2.92
N LYS A 95 14.83 7.74 2.09
CA LYS A 95 15.89 8.44 1.34
C LYS A 95 16.94 9.02 2.29
N ALA A 96 16.53 9.65 3.39
CA ALA A 96 17.44 10.16 4.41
C ALA A 96 18.21 9.03 5.13
N ALA A 97 17.55 7.93 5.46
CA ALA A 97 18.18 6.77 6.10
C ALA A 97 19.24 6.12 5.19
N VAL A 98 18.99 6.04 3.90
CA VAL A 98 19.96 5.53 2.90
C VAL A 98 21.24 6.37 2.87
N LEU A 99 21.14 7.69 2.97
CA LEU A 99 22.31 8.58 3.03
C LEU A 99 23.17 8.33 4.28
N THR A 100 22.59 7.72 5.32
CA THR A 100 23.30 7.36 6.56
C THR A 100 23.69 5.88 6.63
N GLY A 101 23.66 5.16 5.50
CA GLY A 101 24.19 3.81 5.38
C GLY A 101 23.17 2.67 5.50
N THR A 102 21.87 2.94 5.49
CA THR A 102 20.84 1.89 5.42
C THR A 102 21.01 1.05 4.15
N LYS A 103 20.91 -0.28 4.28
CA LYS A 103 21.03 -1.25 3.19
C LYS A 103 19.83 -2.17 3.03
N GLN A 104 18.96 -2.21 4.02
CA GLN A 104 17.78 -3.07 4.06
C GLN A 104 16.55 -2.24 4.43
N TYR A 105 15.44 -2.50 3.76
CA TYR A 105 14.16 -1.89 4.06
C TYR A 105 13.12 -2.97 4.34
N VAL A 106 12.48 -2.91 5.50
CA VAL A 106 11.42 -3.83 5.93
C VAL A 106 10.10 -3.10 5.99
N ILE A 107 9.11 -3.59 5.25
CA ILE A 107 7.74 -3.07 5.22
C ILE A 107 6.86 -4.03 6.03
N LEU A 108 6.48 -3.63 7.24
CA LEU A 108 5.61 -4.41 8.11
C LEU A 108 4.14 -4.13 7.76
N GLY A 109 3.39 -5.18 7.43
CA GLY A 109 2.02 -5.07 6.95
C GLY A 109 1.97 -4.45 5.56
N SER A 110 2.69 -5.05 4.61
CA SER A 110 2.86 -4.48 3.26
C SER A 110 1.56 -4.36 2.46
N GLY A 111 0.56 -5.20 2.73
CA GLY A 111 -0.72 -5.17 2.02
C GLY A 111 -0.55 -5.08 0.50
N LEU A 112 -1.13 -4.06 -0.10
CA LEU A 112 -0.99 -3.74 -1.52
C LEU A 112 0.02 -2.58 -1.75
N ASP A 113 1.10 -2.52 -0.98
CA ASP A 113 2.20 -1.58 -1.23
C ASP A 113 2.87 -1.87 -2.58
N THR A 114 3.28 -0.81 -3.28
CA THR A 114 3.85 -0.88 -4.63
C THR A 114 5.29 -0.38 -4.69
N PHE A 115 5.90 -0.04 -3.54
CA PHE A 115 7.23 0.58 -3.47
C PHE A 115 8.27 -0.17 -4.30
N ALA A 116 8.36 -1.48 -4.13
CA ALA A 116 9.35 -2.31 -4.81
C ALA A 116 9.24 -2.25 -6.34
N PHE A 117 8.02 -2.12 -6.85
CA PHE A 117 7.75 -2.08 -8.29
C PHE A 117 7.82 -0.66 -8.87
N ARG A 118 7.58 0.38 -8.04
CA ARG A 118 7.73 1.77 -8.43
C ARG A 118 9.18 2.29 -8.35
N LYS A 119 10.04 1.57 -7.63
CA LYS A 119 11.41 2.00 -7.35
C LYS A 119 12.45 0.93 -7.70
N PRO A 120 12.47 0.44 -8.96
CA PRO A 120 13.42 -0.59 -9.36
C PRO A 120 14.88 -0.15 -9.21
N GLU A 121 15.17 1.16 -9.36
CA GLU A 121 16.49 1.73 -9.14
C GLU A 121 16.96 1.64 -7.69
N PHE A 122 16.02 1.61 -6.74
CA PHE A 122 16.32 1.38 -5.33
C PHE A 122 16.72 -0.08 -5.12
N LEU A 123 15.92 -1.01 -5.64
CA LEU A 123 16.15 -2.45 -5.51
C LEU A 123 17.47 -2.92 -6.12
N SER A 124 17.99 -2.22 -7.14
CA SER A 124 19.32 -2.56 -7.68
C SER A 124 20.47 -2.43 -6.68
N LYS A 125 20.25 -1.79 -5.51
CA LYS A 125 21.28 -1.45 -4.50
C LYS A 125 20.93 -1.90 -3.09
N TYR A 126 19.68 -2.20 -2.81
CA TYR A 126 19.16 -2.45 -1.46
C TYR A 126 18.21 -3.63 -1.44
N TRP A 127 18.16 -4.31 -0.31
CA TRP A 127 17.19 -5.38 -0.07
C TRP A 127 15.89 -4.82 0.47
N VAL A 128 14.76 -5.32 -0.01
CA VAL A 128 13.43 -5.01 0.49
C VAL A 128 12.76 -6.29 0.98
N PHE A 129 12.20 -6.24 2.18
CA PHE A 129 11.44 -7.33 2.79
C PHE A 129 10.01 -6.86 3.00
N GLU A 130 9.08 -7.46 2.31
CA GLU A 130 7.65 -7.23 2.51
C GLU A 130 7.09 -8.28 3.45
N VAL A 131 6.69 -7.84 4.64
CA VAL A 131 6.15 -8.70 5.69
C VAL A 131 4.65 -8.52 5.77
N ASP A 132 3.89 -9.60 5.70
CA ASP A 132 2.44 -9.57 5.89
C ASP A 132 1.91 -10.94 6.30
N HIS A 133 0.63 -10.98 6.69
CA HIS A 133 -0.06 -12.23 6.96
C HIS A 133 -0.04 -13.14 5.72
N PRO A 134 0.19 -14.47 5.88
CA PRO A 134 0.34 -15.39 4.74
C PRO A 134 -0.79 -15.30 3.70
N LEU A 135 -2.04 -15.12 4.13
CA LEU A 135 -3.17 -15.00 3.21
C LEU A 135 -3.17 -13.68 2.42
N THR A 136 -2.82 -12.57 3.08
CA THR A 136 -2.70 -11.26 2.42
C THR A 136 -1.57 -11.27 1.40
N GLN A 137 -0.45 -11.90 1.75
CA GLN A 137 0.70 -12.00 0.86
C GLN A 137 0.41 -12.89 -0.35
N ALA A 138 -0.30 -14.02 -0.15
CA ALA A 138 -0.73 -14.88 -1.26
C ALA A 138 -1.63 -14.12 -2.25
N ASP A 139 -2.62 -13.38 -1.75
CA ASP A 139 -3.49 -12.53 -2.59
C ASP A 139 -2.67 -11.48 -3.36
N LYS A 140 -1.70 -10.83 -2.71
CA LYS A 140 -0.81 -9.87 -3.40
C LYS A 140 0.00 -10.52 -4.52
N LEU A 141 0.55 -11.71 -4.31
CA LEU A 141 1.30 -12.44 -5.32
C LEU A 141 0.44 -12.83 -6.53
N GLU A 142 -0.82 -13.23 -6.30
CA GLU A 142 -1.80 -13.48 -7.38
C GLU A 142 -2.05 -12.20 -8.19
N ARG A 143 -2.18 -11.05 -7.52
CA ARG A 143 -2.37 -9.74 -8.16
C ARG A 143 -1.16 -9.30 -8.98
N ILE A 144 0.05 -9.49 -8.45
CA ILE A 144 1.32 -9.25 -9.16
C ILE A 144 1.40 -10.10 -10.42
N THR A 145 1.06 -11.39 -10.31
CA THR A 145 1.03 -12.31 -11.46
C THR A 145 0.01 -11.86 -12.50
N ARG A 146 -1.20 -11.48 -12.09
CA ARG A 146 -2.25 -10.97 -12.98
C ARG A 146 -1.83 -9.67 -13.67
N ALA A 147 -1.14 -8.79 -12.98
CA ALA A 147 -0.61 -7.54 -13.55
C ALA A 147 0.59 -7.77 -14.49
N GLY A 148 1.12 -8.99 -14.56
CA GLY A 148 2.29 -9.32 -15.40
C GLY A 148 3.60 -8.72 -14.88
N TRP A 149 3.68 -8.38 -13.59
CA TRP A 149 4.88 -7.78 -13.03
C TRP A 149 5.94 -8.85 -12.73
N THR A 150 7.19 -8.52 -13.04
CA THR A 150 8.35 -9.34 -12.64
C THR A 150 8.75 -8.98 -11.21
N ILE A 151 8.87 -9.98 -10.35
CA ILE A 151 9.35 -9.79 -8.97
C ILE A 151 10.87 -9.53 -9.04
N PRO A 152 11.35 -8.40 -8.48
CA PRO A 152 12.77 -8.09 -8.43
C PRO A 152 13.56 -9.08 -7.56
N ASP A 153 14.80 -9.41 -7.94
CA ASP A 153 15.65 -10.37 -7.21
C ASP A 153 15.94 -9.95 -5.77
N ASN A 154 15.95 -8.64 -5.50
CA ASN A 154 16.20 -8.07 -4.16
C ASN A 154 14.92 -7.79 -3.36
N LEU A 155 13.78 -8.35 -3.78
CA LEU A 155 12.53 -8.31 -3.05
C LEU A 155 12.23 -9.68 -2.44
N SER A 156 12.11 -9.73 -1.11
CA SER A 156 11.70 -10.94 -0.38
C SER A 156 10.31 -10.74 0.22
N PHE A 157 9.40 -11.67 -0.07
CA PHE A 157 8.12 -11.76 0.60
C PHE A 157 8.25 -12.64 1.84
N VAL A 158 7.90 -12.12 3.00
CA VAL A 158 8.08 -12.77 4.30
C VAL A 158 6.71 -12.97 4.96
N PRO A 159 6.12 -14.17 4.83
CA PRO A 159 4.83 -14.45 5.45
C PRO A 159 4.99 -14.58 6.97
N VAL A 160 4.23 -13.74 7.73
CA VAL A 160 4.27 -13.71 9.19
C VAL A 160 2.86 -13.56 9.74
N ASP A 161 2.41 -14.52 10.52
CA ASP A 161 1.27 -14.36 11.42
C ASP A 161 1.77 -13.78 12.74
N PHE A 162 1.63 -12.47 12.96
CA PHE A 162 2.14 -11.77 14.14
C PHE A 162 1.59 -12.31 15.47
N THR A 163 0.55 -13.14 15.44
CA THR A 163 0.00 -13.78 16.64
C THR A 163 0.68 -15.10 16.99
N LYS A 164 1.48 -15.67 16.09
CA LYS A 164 2.05 -17.01 16.22
C LYS A 164 3.54 -17.08 15.89
N ASP A 165 3.98 -16.29 14.90
CA ASP A 165 5.33 -16.38 14.36
C ASP A 165 6.29 -15.39 15.04
N SER A 166 7.55 -15.76 15.11
CA SER A 166 8.64 -14.84 15.44
C SER A 166 9.03 -14.04 14.20
N LEU A 167 8.76 -12.73 14.20
CA LEU A 167 9.17 -11.84 13.11
C LEU A 167 10.68 -11.92 12.83
N THR A 168 11.49 -11.94 13.87
CA THR A 168 12.96 -12.00 13.76
C THR A 168 13.41 -13.28 13.05
N GLU A 169 12.88 -14.44 13.45
CA GLU A 169 13.25 -15.72 12.83
C GLU A 169 12.83 -15.78 11.37
N ARG A 170 11.63 -15.29 11.05
CA ARG A 170 11.12 -15.26 9.67
C ARG A 170 11.94 -14.32 8.78
N LEU A 171 12.33 -13.14 9.27
CA LEU A 171 13.18 -12.22 8.54
C LEU A 171 14.58 -12.80 8.30
N ILE A 172 15.23 -13.39 9.31
CA ILE A 172 16.54 -14.01 9.16
C ILE A 172 16.48 -15.18 8.15
N ALA A 173 15.44 -16.02 8.23
CA ALA A 173 15.25 -17.11 7.28
C ALA A 173 15.05 -16.61 5.83
N ALA A 174 14.53 -15.39 5.64
CA ALA A 174 14.37 -14.74 4.35
C ALA A 174 15.63 -13.99 3.86
N GLY A 175 16.73 -14.03 4.61
CA GLY A 175 18.01 -13.40 4.24
C GLY A 175 18.24 -12.01 4.84
N PHE A 176 17.41 -11.59 5.81
CA PHE A 176 17.66 -10.34 6.52
C PHE A 176 18.91 -10.48 7.41
N ASP A 177 19.82 -9.53 7.31
CA ASP A 177 21.05 -9.48 8.11
C ASP A 177 20.87 -8.46 9.25
N PRO A 178 20.77 -8.92 10.52
CA PRO A 178 20.61 -8.03 11.67
C PRO A 178 21.85 -7.18 11.99
N SER A 179 23.01 -7.49 11.40
CA SER A 179 24.23 -6.68 11.55
C SER A 179 24.26 -5.46 10.64
N VAL A 180 23.38 -5.42 9.64
CA VAL A 180 23.31 -4.37 8.64
C VAL A 180 22.25 -3.33 9.02
N LYS A 181 22.60 -2.05 8.85
CA LYS A 181 21.67 -0.95 9.15
C LYS A 181 20.41 -1.04 8.29
N SER A 182 19.26 -1.08 8.94
CA SER A 182 17.96 -1.32 8.33
C SER A 182 16.97 -0.19 8.63
N PHE A 183 16.05 0.05 7.71
CA PHE A 183 14.92 0.94 7.89
C PHE A 183 13.64 0.09 7.97
N PHE A 184 12.77 0.41 8.93
CA PHE A 184 11.48 -0.26 9.09
C PHE A 184 10.35 0.74 8.91
N SER A 185 9.34 0.37 8.14
CA SER A 185 8.05 1.07 8.11
C SER A 185 6.93 0.17 8.66
N TRP A 186 6.04 0.78 9.42
CA TRP A 186 4.88 0.12 10.01
C TRP A 186 3.67 1.00 9.86
N LEU A 187 3.03 0.90 8.70
CA LEU A 187 2.00 1.85 8.27
C LEU A 187 0.61 1.22 8.25
N GLY A 188 -0.29 1.69 9.13
CA GLY A 188 -1.69 1.29 9.11
C GLY A 188 -1.98 -0.13 9.58
N VAL A 189 -1.09 -0.73 10.39
CA VAL A 189 -1.23 -2.10 10.91
C VAL A 189 -1.74 -2.12 12.35
N THR A 190 -1.48 -1.06 13.13
CA THR A 190 -1.78 -0.97 14.57
C THR A 190 -3.22 -0.60 14.91
N TYR A 191 -4.10 -0.57 13.93
CA TYR A 191 -5.54 -0.31 14.12
C TYR A 191 -6.34 -1.60 14.42
N TYR A 192 -5.70 -2.77 14.43
CA TYR A 192 -6.31 -4.08 14.59
C TYR A 192 -5.78 -4.80 15.81
#